data_48202138e9c64e3b4679e6e37c7408cb
#
_entry.id   48202138e9c64e3b4679e6e37c7408cb
#
_cell.length_a   1.000
_cell.length_b   1.000
_cell.length_c   1.000
_cell.angle_alpha   90.00
_cell.angle_beta   90.00
_cell.angle_gamma   90.00
#
_symmetry.space_group_name_H-M   'P 1'
#
loop_
_entity.id
_entity.type
_entity.pdbx_description
1 polymer ?
#
loop_
_entity_poly.entity_id
_entity_poly.type
_entity_poly.pdbx_seq_one_letter_code
_entity_poly.pdbx_strand_id
1 'polypeptide(L)'
;MTPPAVVLLDGSAAPMSRGNLAHIAQALQTQVDRDFGPAWGARASLSAGVGEAGQPGAWPIHVLDAPRAGFGVHLDAGGSPYAEVWAGAGWTLAASHLLLEMIADPRGDRLMEGPEPGSCYALRRVRYLVEVCEPCRTFHYVIDGVEVSDFVTPDYYRTDGTAVDFLRLLRRPLEVRLGCSLSWQDPNDLHWHQKRVDGELARSAEPIDPGRGARQDRERAFPEDADRHARLGARSGRRRARR
;
A
#
# COMPACT_ATOMS: atom_id res chain seq x y z
N MET A 1 -12.80 -17.38 10.22
CA MET A 1 -12.34 -16.21 10.99
C MET A 1 -13.24 -15.04 10.64
N THR A 2 -13.64 -14.23 11.62
CA THR A 2 -14.40 -13.00 11.38
C THR A 2 -13.49 -11.99 10.67
N PRO A 3 -13.96 -11.29 9.64
CA PRO A 3 -13.19 -10.22 9.00
C PRO A 3 -12.79 -9.15 10.02
N PRO A 4 -11.58 -8.56 9.90
CA PRO A 4 -11.22 -7.45 10.76
C PRO A 4 -12.17 -6.26 10.55
N ALA A 5 -12.50 -5.57 11.61
CA ALA A 5 -13.20 -4.30 11.55
C ALA A 5 -12.17 -3.19 11.28
N VAL A 6 -12.42 -2.35 10.28
CA VAL A 6 -11.60 -1.17 9.98
C VAL A 6 -12.45 0.08 10.19
N VAL A 7 -11.90 1.09 10.82
CA VAL A 7 -12.61 2.34 11.06
C VAL A 7 -11.84 3.52 10.47
N LEU A 8 -12.51 4.29 9.62
CA LEU A 8 -11.99 5.55 9.08
C LEU A 8 -12.32 6.68 10.06
N LEU A 9 -11.30 7.32 10.59
CA LEU A 9 -11.39 8.37 11.62
C LEU A 9 -10.84 9.69 11.05
N ASP A 10 -11.64 10.73 11.06
CA ASP A 10 -11.19 12.07 10.68
C ASP A 10 -10.83 12.89 11.92
N GLY A 11 -9.54 13.07 12.13
CA GLY A 11 -8.92 13.89 13.19
C GLY A 11 -8.31 15.19 12.66
N SER A 12 -8.63 15.60 11.42
CA SER A 12 -8.13 16.84 10.85
C SER A 12 -8.75 18.08 11.50
N ALA A 13 -8.05 19.22 11.44
CA ALA A 13 -8.54 20.49 11.99
C ALA A 13 -9.81 21.01 11.29
N ALA A 14 -10.08 20.57 10.05
CA ALA A 14 -11.30 20.86 9.28
C ALA A 14 -12.03 19.55 8.93
N PRO A 15 -12.64 18.88 9.92
CA PRO A 15 -13.20 17.55 9.72
C PRO A 15 -14.36 17.57 8.71
N MET A 16 -14.46 16.52 7.93
CA MET A 16 -15.53 16.30 7.00
C MET A 16 -16.86 16.05 7.70
N SER A 17 -17.95 16.30 7.00
CA SER A 17 -19.27 15.87 7.50
C SER A 17 -19.30 14.32 7.66
N ARG A 18 -20.05 13.85 8.66
CA ARG A 18 -20.25 12.40 8.86
C ARG A 18 -20.79 11.71 7.62
N GLY A 19 -21.66 12.37 6.84
CA GLY A 19 -22.18 11.81 5.60
C GLY A 19 -21.11 11.60 4.54
N ASN A 20 -20.21 12.55 4.38
CA ASN A 20 -19.10 12.44 3.42
C ASN A 20 -18.12 11.34 3.84
N LEU A 21 -17.76 11.28 5.12
CA LEU A 21 -16.85 10.23 5.63
C LEU A 21 -17.47 8.83 5.48
N ALA A 22 -18.78 8.69 5.77
CA ALA A 22 -19.52 7.44 5.60
C ALA A 22 -19.60 7.03 4.12
N HIS A 23 -19.80 7.98 3.21
CA HIS A 23 -19.80 7.73 1.77
C HIS A 23 -18.44 7.20 1.29
N ILE A 24 -17.34 7.79 1.75
CA ILE A 24 -15.99 7.33 1.43
C ILE A 24 -15.76 5.93 1.99
N ALA A 25 -16.12 5.68 3.25
CA ALA A 25 -15.99 4.34 3.84
C ALA A 25 -16.79 3.29 3.05
N GLN A 26 -17.98 3.64 2.52
CA GLN A 26 -18.78 2.75 1.68
C GLN A 26 -18.10 2.46 0.33
N ALA A 27 -17.48 3.45 -0.30
CA ALA A 27 -16.73 3.25 -1.55
C ALA A 27 -15.52 2.33 -1.32
N LEU A 28 -14.78 2.53 -0.22
CA LEU A 28 -13.67 1.66 0.17
C LEU A 28 -14.16 0.24 0.51
N GLN A 29 -15.32 0.07 1.18
CA GLN A 29 -15.94 -1.23 1.40
C GLN A 29 -16.25 -1.93 0.08
N THR A 30 -16.82 -1.20 -0.88
CA THR A 30 -17.10 -1.72 -2.22
C THR A 30 -15.82 -2.20 -2.92
N GLN A 31 -14.72 -1.46 -2.80
CA GLN A 31 -13.43 -1.88 -3.32
C GLN A 31 -12.95 -3.19 -2.69
N VAL A 32 -13.04 -3.30 -1.37
CA VAL A 32 -12.62 -4.51 -0.64
C VAL A 32 -13.46 -5.71 -1.06
N ASP A 33 -14.78 -5.59 -1.12
CA ASP A 33 -15.68 -6.72 -1.36
C ASP A 33 -15.73 -7.15 -2.83
N ARG A 34 -15.78 -6.18 -3.74
CA ARG A 34 -15.98 -6.43 -5.18
C ARG A 34 -14.68 -6.70 -5.92
N ASP A 35 -13.64 -5.92 -5.62
CA ASP A 35 -12.42 -5.87 -6.42
C ASP A 35 -11.26 -6.63 -5.76
N PHE A 36 -10.92 -6.28 -4.53
CA PHE A 36 -9.74 -6.78 -3.83
C PHE A 36 -9.93 -8.18 -3.23
N GLY A 37 -11.05 -8.38 -2.54
CA GLY A 37 -11.35 -9.64 -1.84
C GLY A 37 -11.32 -10.87 -2.73
N PRO A 38 -11.91 -10.86 -3.93
CA PRO A 38 -11.83 -11.98 -4.88
C PRO A 38 -10.40 -12.32 -5.32
N ALA A 39 -9.52 -11.32 -5.45
CA ALA A 39 -8.14 -11.51 -5.89
C ALA A 39 -7.23 -12.05 -4.77
N TRP A 40 -7.38 -11.52 -3.55
CA TRP A 40 -6.48 -11.82 -2.43
C TRP A 40 -7.06 -12.80 -1.40
N GLY A 41 -8.31 -13.18 -1.52
CA GLY A 41 -9.01 -13.99 -0.51
C GLY A 41 -9.15 -13.27 0.84
N ALA A 42 -9.08 -11.95 0.83
CA ALA A 42 -9.04 -11.10 2.02
C ALA A 42 -10.35 -10.33 2.16
N ARG A 43 -10.75 -10.05 3.40
CA ARG A 43 -12.00 -9.33 3.72
C ARG A 43 -11.76 -8.38 4.89
N ALA A 44 -12.51 -7.29 4.91
CA ALA A 44 -12.60 -6.39 6.05
C ALA A 44 -14.01 -5.79 6.10
N SER A 45 -14.40 -5.32 7.27
CA SER A 45 -15.66 -4.58 7.45
C SER A 45 -15.33 -3.13 7.79
N LEU A 46 -15.70 -2.20 6.92
CA LEU A 46 -15.37 -0.79 7.06
C LEU A 46 -16.52 0.00 7.68
N SER A 47 -16.14 0.96 8.52
CA SER A 47 -17.06 1.95 9.07
C SER A 47 -16.40 3.32 9.12
N ALA A 48 -17.21 4.38 9.25
CA ALA A 48 -16.75 5.72 9.53
C ALA A 48 -17.01 6.05 11.01
N GLY A 49 -16.02 6.62 11.68
CA GLY A 49 -16.10 7.04 13.08
C GLY A 49 -15.82 8.52 13.24
N VAL A 50 -16.13 9.05 14.42
CA VAL A 50 -15.85 10.45 14.79
C VAL A 50 -14.94 10.45 16.02
N GLY A 51 -13.90 11.28 15.97
CA GLY A 51 -12.91 11.40 17.05
C GLY A 51 -11.78 10.37 16.95
N GLU A 52 -10.83 10.45 17.87
CA GLU A 52 -9.61 9.63 17.86
C GLU A 52 -9.82 8.19 18.36
N ALA A 53 -10.95 7.91 19.00
CA ALA A 53 -11.23 6.62 19.60
C ALA A 53 -11.99 5.71 18.63
N GLY A 54 -11.28 4.79 18.01
CA GLY A 54 -11.86 3.66 17.28
C GLY A 54 -12.56 2.67 18.22
N GLN A 55 -13.36 1.78 17.67
CA GLN A 55 -13.93 0.66 18.43
C GLN A 55 -12.80 -0.26 18.90
N PRO A 56 -12.85 -0.81 20.14
CA PRO A 56 -11.85 -1.75 20.62
C PRO A 56 -11.68 -2.94 19.66
N GLY A 57 -10.44 -3.20 19.25
CA GLY A 57 -10.10 -4.27 18.30
C GLY A 57 -10.31 -3.94 16.83
N ALA A 58 -10.79 -2.74 16.49
CA ALA A 58 -10.81 -2.27 15.11
C ALA A 58 -9.43 -1.71 14.71
N TRP A 59 -9.12 -1.79 13.43
CA TRP A 59 -7.92 -1.22 12.81
C TRP A 59 -8.24 0.21 12.34
N PRO A 60 -7.69 1.23 12.96
CA PRO A 60 -8.00 2.61 12.57
C PRO A 60 -7.20 3.06 11.36
N ILE A 61 -7.85 3.82 10.50
CA ILE A 61 -7.23 4.68 9.50
C ILE A 61 -7.48 6.11 9.93
N HIS A 62 -6.45 6.78 10.41
CA HIS A 62 -6.51 8.16 10.87
C HIS A 62 -6.26 9.12 9.71
N VAL A 63 -7.21 9.99 9.43
CA VAL A 63 -7.02 11.14 8.54
C VAL A 63 -6.60 12.33 9.39
N LEU A 64 -5.37 12.79 9.21
CA LEU A 64 -4.70 13.80 10.03
C LEU A 64 -4.24 14.96 9.18
N ASP A 65 -4.07 16.12 9.79
CA ASP A 65 -3.39 17.24 9.12
C ASP A 65 -1.95 16.85 8.79
N ALA A 66 -1.51 17.19 7.58
CA ALA A 66 -0.20 16.78 7.11
C ALA A 66 0.93 17.42 7.92
N PRO A 67 1.72 16.65 8.69
CA PRO A 67 2.92 17.17 9.33
C PRO A 67 4.04 17.41 8.30
N ARG A 68 3.94 16.76 7.15
CA ARG A 68 4.90 16.79 6.04
C ARG A 68 4.16 16.60 4.71
N ALA A 69 4.83 16.93 3.60
CA ALA A 69 4.36 16.49 2.29
C ALA A 69 4.47 14.96 2.22
N GLY A 70 3.37 14.26 1.98
CA GLY A 70 3.35 12.80 1.92
C GLY A 70 1.97 12.25 1.61
N PHE A 71 1.92 10.94 1.64
CA PHE A 71 0.74 10.17 1.31
C PHE A 71 0.08 9.60 2.58
N GLY A 72 0.89 9.05 3.47
CA GLY A 72 0.48 8.37 4.69
C GLY A 72 1.40 7.19 4.99
N VAL A 73 1.10 6.46 6.04
CA VAL A 73 1.90 5.32 6.50
C VAL A 73 0.99 4.24 7.08
N HIS A 74 1.32 2.96 6.79
CA HIS A 74 0.74 1.79 7.45
C HIS A 74 1.73 1.29 8.50
N LEU A 75 1.25 1.07 9.70
CA LEU A 75 2.05 0.71 10.87
C LEU A 75 1.39 -0.45 11.64
N ASP A 76 2.17 -1.10 12.48
CA ASP A 76 1.69 -2.08 13.45
C ASP A 76 2.11 -1.68 14.87
N ALA A 77 1.16 -1.58 15.76
CA ALA A 77 1.38 -1.29 17.17
C ALA A 77 1.22 -2.57 18.00
N GLY A 78 2.24 -3.43 17.99
CA GLY A 78 2.26 -4.65 18.80
C GLY A 78 1.17 -5.67 18.45
N GLY A 79 0.92 -5.87 17.16
CA GLY A 79 -0.08 -6.78 16.60
C GLY A 79 -1.44 -6.11 16.34
N SER A 80 -1.50 -4.78 16.43
CA SER A 80 -2.68 -3.97 16.10
C SER A 80 -2.36 -3.06 14.91
N PRO A 81 -2.74 -3.45 13.70
CA PRO A 81 -2.52 -2.66 12.49
C PRO A 81 -3.26 -1.32 12.54
N TYR A 82 -2.63 -0.28 12.03
CA TYR A 82 -3.27 1.03 11.84
C TYR A 82 -2.62 1.78 10.67
N ALA A 83 -3.31 2.81 10.17
CA ALA A 83 -2.76 3.68 9.16
C ALA A 83 -2.98 5.15 9.51
N GLU A 84 -2.05 6.00 9.08
CA GLU A 84 -2.16 7.45 9.12
C GLU A 84 -2.15 7.97 7.69
N VAL A 85 -3.11 8.81 7.36
CA VAL A 85 -3.31 9.41 6.05
C VAL A 85 -3.30 10.92 6.21
N TRP A 86 -2.58 11.61 5.34
CA TRP A 86 -2.50 13.08 5.41
C TRP A 86 -3.66 13.71 4.65
N ALA A 87 -4.46 14.51 5.35
CA ALA A 87 -5.55 15.29 4.76
C ALA A 87 -5.03 16.21 3.65
N GLY A 88 -5.75 16.29 2.53
CA GLY A 88 -5.38 17.10 1.38
C GLY A 88 -5.83 16.48 0.05
N ALA A 89 -5.35 17.00 -1.07
CA ALA A 89 -5.71 16.46 -2.38
C ALA A 89 -5.22 15.01 -2.54
N GLY A 90 -6.14 14.09 -2.88
CA GLY A 90 -5.83 12.67 -3.11
C GLY A 90 -5.76 11.82 -1.83
N TRP A 91 -6.20 12.33 -0.68
CA TRP A 91 -6.17 11.57 0.57
C TRP A 91 -7.04 10.30 0.52
N THR A 92 -8.13 10.27 -0.24
CA THR A 92 -8.96 9.07 -0.42
C THR A 92 -8.19 7.95 -1.14
N LEU A 93 -7.38 8.34 -2.13
CA LEU A 93 -6.47 7.43 -2.82
C LEU A 93 -5.43 6.86 -1.84
N ALA A 94 -4.88 7.71 -0.96
CA ALA A 94 -3.98 7.28 0.11
C ALA A 94 -4.66 6.31 1.09
N ALA A 95 -5.88 6.64 1.53
CA ALA A 95 -6.64 5.78 2.42
C ALA A 95 -6.94 4.41 1.80
N SER A 96 -7.33 4.39 0.52
CA SER A 96 -7.52 3.15 -0.25
C SER A 96 -6.24 2.32 -0.31
N HIS A 97 -5.12 2.93 -0.71
CA HIS A 97 -3.82 2.27 -0.81
C HIS A 97 -3.42 1.59 0.52
N LEU A 98 -3.39 2.36 1.60
CA LEU A 98 -2.98 1.86 2.91
C LEU A 98 -3.97 0.83 3.49
N LEU A 99 -5.27 0.99 3.22
CA LEU A 99 -6.29 0.00 3.56
C LEU A 99 -5.99 -1.36 2.92
N LEU A 100 -5.75 -1.40 1.61
CA LEU A 100 -5.50 -2.65 0.90
C LEU A 100 -4.19 -3.30 1.36
N GLU A 101 -3.15 -2.52 1.60
CA GLU A 101 -1.90 -3.04 2.17
C GLU A 101 -2.08 -3.57 3.59
N MET A 102 -2.81 -2.85 4.43
CA MET A 102 -3.11 -3.27 5.80
C MET A 102 -3.92 -4.58 5.84
N ILE A 103 -4.84 -4.79 4.89
CA ILE A 103 -5.61 -6.04 4.78
C ILE A 103 -4.74 -7.18 4.22
N ALA A 104 -3.88 -6.89 3.23
CA ALA A 104 -3.01 -7.89 2.61
C ALA A 104 -1.89 -8.35 3.55
N ASP A 105 -1.31 -7.41 4.27
CA ASP A 105 -0.17 -7.60 5.17
C ASP A 105 -0.33 -6.77 6.45
N PRO A 106 -1.16 -7.23 7.40
CA PRO A 106 -1.49 -6.45 8.60
C PRO A 106 -0.30 -6.03 9.45
N ARG A 107 0.76 -6.84 9.47
CA ARG A 107 1.94 -6.59 10.30
C ARG A 107 3.14 -6.05 9.53
N GLY A 108 3.03 -5.95 8.19
CA GLY A 108 4.16 -5.55 7.36
C GLY A 108 5.29 -6.59 7.33
N ASP A 109 4.97 -7.87 7.51
CA ASP A 109 5.93 -8.97 7.57
C ASP A 109 5.65 -10.11 6.57
N ARG A 110 4.62 -9.95 5.75
CA ARG A 110 4.23 -10.97 4.77
C ARG A 110 5.18 -10.95 3.59
N LEU A 111 5.78 -12.10 3.34
CA LEU A 111 6.68 -12.32 2.22
C LEU A 111 6.07 -13.34 1.24
N MET A 112 6.23 -13.09 -0.05
CA MET A 112 5.88 -14.03 -1.11
C MET A 112 7.13 -14.46 -1.86
N GLU A 113 7.31 -15.76 -2.04
CA GLU A 113 8.41 -16.29 -2.85
C GLU A 113 8.12 -16.17 -4.34
N GLY A 114 9.10 -15.69 -5.08
CA GLY A 114 9.04 -15.57 -6.51
C GLY A 114 10.43 -15.64 -7.17
N PRO A 115 10.50 -15.58 -8.52
CA PRO A 115 11.76 -15.54 -9.23
C PRO A 115 12.49 -14.21 -8.95
N GLU A 116 13.82 -14.22 -9.01
CA GLU A 116 14.58 -12.97 -8.93
C GLU A 116 14.27 -12.05 -10.13
N PRO A 117 14.06 -10.74 -9.93
CA PRO A 117 13.74 -9.83 -11.01
C PRO A 117 14.88 -9.74 -12.03
N GLY A 118 14.54 -9.90 -13.31
CA GLY A 118 15.53 -9.82 -14.41
C GLY A 118 16.38 -11.07 -14.60
N SER A 119 16.23 -12.09 -13.77
CA SER A 119 16.85 -13.38 -14.01
C SER A 119 16.15 -14.10 -15.17
N CYS A 120 16.91 -14.41 -16.24
CA CYS A 120 16.43 -15.24 -17.34
C CYS A 120 16.27 -16.72 -16.95
N TYR A 121 16.80 -17.11 -15.80
CA TYR A 121 16.68 -18.44 -15.24
C TYR A 121 15.83 -18.36 -13.95
N ALA A 122 14.66 -18.96 -13.98
CA ALA A 122 13.74 -19.05 -12.81
C ALA A 122 14.34 -19.86 -11.61
N LEU A 123 15.65 -20.06 -11.59
CA LEU A 123 16.36 -20.90 -10.62
C LEU A 123 16.62 -20.18 -9.30
N ARG A 124 16.75 -18.85 -9.32
CA ARG A 124 16.97 -18.08 -8.09
C ARG A 124 15.64 -17.55 -7.57
N ARG A 125 15.33 -17.91 -6.34
CA ARG A 125 14.12 -17.49 -5.64
C ARG A 125 14.47 -16.42 -4.61
N VAL A 126 13.61 -15.41 -4.52
CA VAL A 126 13.68 -14.32 -3.56
C VAL A 126 12.36 -14.18 -2.82
N ARG A 127 12.34 -13.40 -1.75
CA ARG A 127 11.14 -13.14 -0.94
C ARG A 127 10.70 -11.70 -1.12
N TYR A 128 9.60 -11.50 -1.84
CA TYR A 128 9.00 -10.19 -2.05
C TYR A 128 8.22 -9.74 -0.84
N LEU A 129 8.41 -8.50 -0.40
CA LEU A 129 7.49 -7.87 0.54
C LEU A 129 6.14 -7.64 -0.15
N VAL A 130 5.06 -8.02 0.55
CA VAL A 130 3.70 -7.86 0.01
C VAL A 130 3.25 -6.43 0.23
N GLU A 131 3.56 -5.58 -0.75
CA GLU A 131 3.10 -4.19 -0.87
C GLU A 131 2.21 -4.12 -2.10
N VAL A 132 0.90 -4.39 -1.91
CA VAL A 132 -0.03 -4.67 -3.02
C VAL A 132 -0.30 -3.49 -3.93
N CYS A 133 -0.11 -2.27 -3.47
CA CYS A 133 -0.34 -1.07 -4.25
C CYS A 133 0.94 -0.41 -4.76
N GLU A 134 2.11 -0.70 -4.17
CA GLU A 134 3.38 -0.04 -4.52
C GLU A 134 3.81 -0.20 -5.99
N PRO A 135 3.71 -1.39 -6.64
CA PRO A 135 4.15 -1.54 -8.02
C PRO A 135 3.33 -0.74 -9.04
N CYS A 136 2.06 -0.43 -8.71
CA CYS A 136 1.10 0.27 -9.57
C CYS A 136 0.52 1.55 -8.93
N ARG A 137 1.15 2.08 -7.90
CA ARG A 137 0.71 3.20 -7.06
C ARG A 137 0.26 4.46 -7.82
N THR A 138 0.72 4.66 -9.03
CA THR A 138 0.34 5.79 -9.88
C THR A 138 -0.98 5.57 -10.61
N PHE A 139 -1.55 4.38 -10.54
CA PHE A 139 -2.84 4.06 -11.12
C PHE A 139 -3.95 4.08 -10.10
N HIS A 140 -5.10 4.56 -10.52
CA HIS A 140 -6.30 4.65 -9.68
C HIS A 140 -7.56 4.59 -10.56
N TYR A 141 -8.68 4.34 -9.92
CA TYR A 141 -10.00 4.37 -10.53
C TYR A 141 -11.02 5.00 -9.57
N VAL A 142 -12.26 5.07 -9.98
CA VAL A 142 -13.29 5.78 -9.21
C VAL A 142 -14.42 4.82 -8.86
N ILE A 143 -14.81 4.80 -7.59
CA ILE A 143 -16.01 4.13 -7.08
C ILE A 143 -16.89 5.21 -6.45
N ASP A 144 -18.09 5.39 -6.99
CA ASP A 144 -19.09 6.36 -6.49
C ASP A 144 -18.52 7.77 -6.27
N GLY A 145 -17.64 8.22 -7.18
CA GLY A 145 -17.00 9.54 -7.09
C GLY A 145 -15.76 9.60 -6.20
N VAL A 146 -15.39 8.50 -5.54
CA VAL A 146 -14.19 8.38 -4.68
C VAL A 146 -13.05 7.78 -5.46
N GLU A 147 -11.89 8.46 -5.50
CA GLU A 147 -10.65 7.92 -6.09
C GLU A 147 -10.08 6.83 -5.17
N VAL A 148 -9.82 5.64 -5.74
CA VAL A 148 -9.27 4.47 -5.06
C VAL A 148 -8.06 3.91 -5.80
N SER A 149 -7.11 3.31 -5.09
CA SER A 149 -5.86 2.80 -5.64
C SER A 149 -6.08 1.55 -6.47
N ASP A 150 -5.32 1.42 -7.56
CA ASP A 150 -5.06 0.12 -8.17
C ASP A 150 -4.20 -0.75 -7.27
N PHE A 151 -4.18 -2.06 -7.52
CA PHE A 151 -3.42 -3.03 -6.73
C PHE A 151 -2.97 -4.21 -7.60
N VAL A 152 -1.83 -4.81 -7.25
CA VAL A 152 -1.38 -6.05 -7.86
C VAL A 152 -2.10 -7.26 -7.26
N THR A 153 -2.26 -8.30 -8.07
CA THR A 153 -2.81 -9.60 -7.63
C THR A 153 -1.68 -10.53 -7.21
N PRO A 154 -1.96 -11.69 -6.58
CA PRO A 154 -0.95 -12.71 -6.29
C PRO A 154 -0.18 -13.18 -7.53
N ASP A 155 -0.77 -13.12 -8.71
CA ASP A 155 -0.14 -13.48 -9.99
C ASP A 155 1.04 -12.55 -10.35
N TYR A 156 1.06 -11.33 -9.80
CA TYR A 156 2.17 -10.40 -9.98
C TYR A 156 3.53 -10.96 -9.55
N TYR A 157 3.54 -11.79 -8.51
CA TYR A 157 4.76 -12.39 -7.95
C TYR A 157 5.14 -13.72 -8.61
N ARG A 158 4.44 -14.13 -9.68
CA ARG A 158 4.65 -15.41 -10.39
C ARG A 158 5.20 -15.15 -11.78
N THR A 159 5.91 -16.11 -12.35
CA THR A 159 6.42 -16.01 -13.74
C THR A 159 5.37 -16.18 -14.80
N ASP A 160 4.29 -16.87 -14.49
CA ASP A 160 3.20 -17.29 -15.39
C ASP A 160 1.89 -16.50 -15.17
N GLY A 161 1.95 -15.46 -14.34
CA GLY A 161 0.79 -14.63 -14.03
C GLY A 161 0.28 -13.86 -15.24
N THR A 162 -1.03 -13.84 -15.44
CA THR A 162 -1.69 -13.18 -16.59
C THR A 162 -2.53 -11.97 -16.20
N ALA A 163 -2.99 -11.90 -14.95
CA ALA A 163 -3.79 -10.81 -14.41
C ALA A 163 -3.04 -10.16 -13.25
N VAL A 164 -1.98 -9.43 -13.55
CA VAL A 164 -0.97 -9.00 -12.58
C VAL A 164 -1.40 -7.81 -11.73
N ASP A 165 -2.31 -6.96 -12.21
CA ASP A 165 -2.97 -5.88 -11.47
C ASP A 165 -4.46 -5.83 -11.80
N PHE A 166 -5.24 -5.17 -10.97
CA PHE A 166 -6.70 -5.12 -11.11
C PHE A 166 -7.12 -4.38 -12.40
N LEU A 167 -6.50 -3.26 -12.70
CA LEU A 167 -6.79 -2.47 -13.90
C LEU A 167 -6.17 -3.04 -15.19
N ARG A 168 -5.33 -4.07 -15.09
CA ARG A 168 -4.61 -4.69 -16.22
C ARG A 168 -3.74 -3.71 -17.01
N LEU A 169 -3.11 -2.79 -16.31
CA LEU A 169 -2.22 -1.78 -16.87
C LEU A 169 -0.75 -2.19 -16.81
N LEU A 170 -0.40 -3.13 -15.93
CA LEU A 170 0.86 -3.83 -15.96
C LEU A 170 0.81 -4.95 -17.01
N ARG A 171 1.87 -5.08 -17.79
CA ARG A 171 1.91 -5.99 -18.94
C ARG A 171 2.43 -7.38 -18.58
N ARG A 172 3.15 -7.48 -17.46
CA ARG A 172 3.83 -8.71 -17.04
C ARG A 172 4.10 -8.72 -15.54
N PRO A 173 4.30 -9.90 -14.94
CA PRO A 173 4.76 -10.03 -13.57
C PRO A 173 6.04 -9.22 -13.29
N LEU A 174 6.16 -8.71 -12.07
CA LEU A 174 7.31 -7.94 -11.58
C LEU A 174 7.62 -6.66 -12.39
N GLU A 175 6.66 -6.18 -13.18
CA GLU A 175 6.74 -4.87 -13.80
C GLU A 175 6.50 -3.79 -12.74
N VAL A 176 7.32 -2.75 -12.75
CA VAL A 176 7.21 -1.59 -11.86
C VAL A 176 7.02 -0.36 -12.73
N ARG A 177 6.07 0.49 -12.37
CA ARG A 177 5.76 1.71 -13.12
C ARG A 177 6.56 2.92 -12.61
N LEU A 178 6.53 3.99 -13.41
CA LEU A 178 7.23 5.25 -13.08
C LEU A 178 6.75 5.78 -11.72
N GLY A 179 7.67 5.99 -10.79
CA GLY A 179 7.38 6.44 -9.45
C GLY A 179 6.94 5.35 -8.47
N CYS A 180 7.03 4.08 -8.88
CA CYS A 180 6.69 2.91 -8.08
C CYS A 180 7.93 2.11 -7.70
N SER A 181 7.77 1.14 -6.81
CA SER A 181 8.86 0.27 -6.38
C SER A 181 8.40 -1.17 -6.15
N LEU A 182 9.38 -2.08 -6.10
CA LEU A 182 9.23 -3.48 -5.73
C LEU A 182 10.41 -3.86 -4.85
N SER A 183 10.12 -4.34 -3.65
CA SER A 183 11.14 -4.69 -2.66
C SER A 183 11.18 -6.20 -2.41
N TRP A 184 12.37 -6.76 -2.28
CA TRP A 184 12.54 -8.17 -1.94
C TRP A 184 13.79 -8.40 -1.10
N GLN A 185 13.82 -9.51 -0.38
CA GLN A 185 14.95 -10.00 0.35
C GLN A 185 15.55 -11.24 -0.34
N ASP A 186 16.86 -11.27 -0.48
CA ASP A 186 17.55 -12.49 -0.88
C ASP A 186 17.71 -13.40 0.35
N PRO A 187 17.16 -14.63 0.33
CA PRO A 187 17.25 -15.54 1.46
C PRO A 187 18.67 -16.06 1.75
N ASN A 188 19.63 -15.87 0.83
CA ASN A 188 21.00 -16.35 0.99
C ASN A 188 21.89 -15.36 1.75
N ASP A 189 21.67 -14.06 1.57
CA ASP A 189 22.50 -13.02 2.18
C ASP A 189 21.69 -12.05 3.09
N LEU A 190 20.36 -12.22 3.14
CA LEU A 190 19.42 -11.45 3.93
C LEU A 190 19.43 -9.93 3.62
N HIS A 191 20.02 -9.54 2.50
CA HIS A 191 19.94 -8.15 2.06
C HIS A 191 18.58 -7.82 1.46
N TRP A 192 18.13 -6.60 1.70
CA TRP A 192 17.03 -6.01 0.99
C TRP A 192 17.48 -5.43 -0.34
N HIS A 193 16.70 -5.69 -1.36
CA HIS A 193 16.85 -5.17 -2.71
C HIS A 193 15.60 -4.40 -3.09
N GLN A 194 15.74 -3.38 -3.90
CA GLN A 194 14.62 -2.62 -4.42
C GLN A 194 14.82 -2.31 -5.89
N LYS A 195 13.82 -2.62 -6.69
CA LYS A 195 13.71 -2.19 -8.09
C LYS A 195 12.88 -0.92 -8.15
N ARG A 196 13.43 0.11 -8.77
CA ARG A 196 12.78 1.38 -9.05
C ARG A 196 12.60 1.56 -10.55
N VAL A 197 11.76 2.52 -10.95
CA VAL A 197 11.31 2.73 -12.33
C VAL A 197 12.39 3.17 -13.29
N ASP A 198 13.35 3.94 -12.81
CA ASP A 198 14.51 4.36 -13.60
C ASP A 198 15.47 3.20 -13.93
N GLY A 199 15.08 1.97 -13.54
CA GLY A 199 15.89 0.76 -13.73
C GLY A 199 16.96 0.59 -12.68
N GLU A 200 17.06 1.51 -11.72
CA GLU A 200 18.00 1.42 -10.63
C GLU A 200 17.64 0.26 -9.69
N LEU A 201 18.62 -0.60 -9.45
CA LEU A 201 18.56 -1.65 -8.45
C LEU A 201 19.34 -1.16 -7.22
N ALA A 202 18.62 -0.86 -6.15
CA ALA A 202 19.23 -0.55 -4.87
C ALA A 202 19.37 -1.83 -4.03
N ARG A 203 20.45 -1.95 -3.26
CA ARG A 203 20.70 -3.00 -2.27
C ARG A 203 20.99 -2.36 -0.93
N SER A 204 20.47 -2.92 0.16
CA SER A 204 20.79 -2.43 1.50
C SER A 204 22.29 -2.56 1.80
N ALA A 205 22.83 -1.60 2.54
CA ALA A 205 24.23 -1.62 2.93
C ALA A 205 24.57 -2.80 3.84
N GLU A 206 23.62 -3.16 4.73
CA GLU A 206 23.78 -4.23 5.72
C GLU A 206 22.71 -5.31 5.54
N PRO A 207 23.03 -6.58 5.87
CA PRO A 207 22.03 -7.63 6.04
C PRO A 207 21.10 -7.25 7.20
N ILE A 208 19.82 -7.55 7.08
CA ILE A 208 18.83 -7.20 8.10
C ILE A 208 18.24 -8.47 8.69
N ASP A 209 18.32 -8.60 10.02
CA ASP A 209 17.77 -9.73 10.76
C ASP A 209 16.25 -9.83 10.56
N PRO A 210 15.72 -10.96 10.08
CA PRO A 210 14.29 -11.15 9.85
C PRO A 210 13.42 -11.18 11.13
N GLY A 211 14.01 -11.02 12.31
CA GLY A 211 13.29 -10.96 13.58
C GLY A 211 12.50 -9.68 13.85
N ARG A 212 12.61 -8.67 12.99
CA ARG A 212 11.83 -7.43 13.05
C ARG A 212 10.89 -7.38 11.84
N GLY A 213 9.75 -6.71 11.92
CA GLY A 213 8.78 -6.66 10.82
C GLY A 213 9.43 -6.28 9.47
N ALA A 214 9.24 -7.08 8.44
CA ALA A 214 9.93 -6.96 7.16
C ALA A 214 9.79 -5.57 6.50
N ARG A 215 8.64 -4.91 6.67
CA ARG A 215 8.41 -3.54 6.18
C ARG A 215 9.31 -2.52 6.90
N GLN A 216 9.42 -2.60 8.23
CA GLN A 216 10.29 -1.71 9.01
C GLN A 216 11.76 -1.90 8.65
N ASP A 217 12.15 -3.12 8.37
CA ASP A 217 13.51 -3.44 7.93
C ASP A 217 13.77 -2.88 6.53
N ARG A 218 12.81 -3.00 5.61
CA ARG A 218 12.89 -2.41 4.28
C ARG A 218 12.95 -0.88 4.34
N GLU A 219 12.15 -0.23 5.20
CA GLU A 219 12.17 1.23 5.37
C GLU A 219 13.51 1.73 5.92
N ARG A 220 14.17 0.96 6.79
CA ARG A 220 15.52 1.25 7.25
C ARG A 220 16.57 1.05 6.17
N ALA A 221 16.38 0.03 5.33
CA ALA A 221 17.28 -0.24 4.21
C ALA A 221 17.23 0.87 3.15
N PHE A 222 16.06 1.50 2.97
CA PHE A 222 15.82 2.51 1.94
C PHE A 222 15.08 3.74 2.50
N PRO A 223 15.71 4.52 3.39
CA PRO A 223 15.07 5.66 4.06
C PRO A 223 14.62 6.77 3.10
N GLU A 224 15.19 6.83 1.90
CA GLU A 224 14.84 7.81 0.86
C GLU A 224 13.44 7.60 0.28
N ASP A 225 12.84 6.43 0.45
CA ASP A 225 11.49 6.16 -0.04
C ASP A 225 10.43 6.92 0.74
N ALA A 226 10.62 7.12 2.04
CA ALA A 226 9.75 7.96 2.85
C ALA A 226 9.67 9.40 2.30
N ASP A 227 10.80 9.94 1.81
CA ASP A 227 10.85 11.28 1.19
C ASP A 227 10.31 11.31 -0.26
N ARG A 228 10.42 10.21 -1.01
CA ARG A 228 9.87 10.12 -2.38
C ARG A 228 8.35 10.03 -2.37
N HIS A 229 7.76 9.32 -1.43
CA HIS A 229 6.32 9.31 -1.22
C HIS A 229 5.77 10.72 -0.99
N ALA A 230 6.52 11.56 -0.28
CA ALA A 230 6.21 12.95 -0.06
C ALA A 230 6.17 13.79 -1.36
N ARG A 231 7.09 13.55 -2.30
CA ARG A 231 7.26 14.40 -3.50
C ARG A 231 6.29 14.09 -4.63
N LEU A 232 5.78 12.88 -4.74
CA LEU A 232 4.89 12.46 -5.83
C LEU A 232 3.44 12.88 -5.58
N GLY A 233 2.98 12.89 -4.33
CA GLY A 233 1.70 13.48 -3.95
C GLY A 233 1.59 14.98 -4.30
N ALA A 234 2.70 15.73 -4.16
CA ALA A 234 2.76 17.14 -4.51
C ALA A 234 2.73 17.43 -6.03
N ARG A 235 3.11 16.46 -6.90
CA ARG A 235 3.12 16.65 -8.36
C ARG A 235 1.77 16.36 -9.02
N SER A 236 0.96 15.45 -8.47
CA SER A 236 -0.39 15.17 -8.99
C SER A 236 -1.35 16.34 -8.77
N GLY A 237 -1.24 17.05 -7.64
CA GLY A 237 -2.02 18.25 -7.34
C GLY A 237 -1.73 19.45 -8.26
N ARG A 238 -0.52 19.59 -8.80
CA ARG A 238 -0.16 20.72 -9.67
C ARG A 238 -0.61 20.58 -11.13
N ARG A 239 -0.92 19.37 -11.61
CA ARG A 239 -1.42 19.17 -12.98
C ARG A 239 -2.91 19.53 -13.15
N ARG A 240 -3.74 19.47 -12.07
CA ARG A 240 -5.16 19.87 -12.13
C ARG A 240 -5.38 21.39 -12.06
N ALA A 241 -4.43 22.17 -11.56
CA ALA A 241 -4.56 23.64 -11.45
C ALA A 241 -4.29 24.41 -12.76
N ARG A 242 -4.04 23.71 -13.88
CA ARG A 242 -3.75 24.32 -15.20
C ARG A 242 -4.66 23.81 -16.35
N ARG A 243 -5.92 23.47 -16.04
CA ARG A 243 -6.94 23.27 -17.08
C ARG A 243 -8.23 23.98 -16.69
#